data_5c13c15d317c43cbfb3e5448e8f65f00
#
_entry.id   5c13c15d317c43cbfb3e5448e8f65f00
#
_cell.length_a   1.000
_cell.length_b   1.000
_cell.length_c   1.000
_cell.angle_alpha   90.00
_cell.angle_beta   90.00
_cell.angle_gamma   90.00
#
_symmetry.space_group_name_H-M   'P 1'
#
loop_
_entity.id
_entity.type
_entity.pdbx_description
1 polymer ?
#
loop_
_entity_poly.entity_id
_entity_poly.type
_entity_poly.pdbx_seq_one_letter_code
_entity_poly.pdbx_strand_id
1 'polypeptide(L)'
;VSVRELVVLGTASQVPTRHRNHNGYVLRWDGQGLLFDPGEGTQRQMLRAGVAAHDLHRICVTHFHGDHSLGLAGVIQRINLDRVPHPVTAHYPASGEHFFDRLRYATAYRETVRLVQRPVAVDGELERSESYVLEARKLSHPVESYGYRLVEPDARRMLPEKLAAHGIAGPDVGRLRRLGELNGVTLDEVSELRRGQRFAFVMDTRLCENVHALAEGADMLVIESTFLDEDVQLATDHGHLTAGQAARVAASAGVRHLVLTHFSQRYDDPAQFERQARAAGFTGELTIARDLMRVPVPKRR
;
A
#
# COMPACT_ATOMS: atom_id res chain seq x y z
N VAL A 1 -2.81 -17.29 11.94
CA VAL A 1 -1.84 -16.17 11.89
C VAL A 1 -2.27 -15.31 10.73
N SER A 2 -2.63 -14.05 11.00
CA SER A 2 -2.99 -13.11 9.94
C SER A 2 -1.79 -12.86 9.04
N VAL A 3 -1.98 -12.99 7.73
CA VAL A 3 -0.93 -12.74 6.75
C VAL A 3 -0.96 -11.26 6.39
N ARG A 4 0.17 -10.57 6.56
CA ARG A 4 0.40 -9.20 6.08
C ARG A 4 1.61 -9.22 5.16
N GLU A 5 1.36 -9.09 3.88
CA GLU A 5 2.41 -9.13 2.86
C GLU A 5 2.04 -8.26 1.65
N LEU A 6 3.04 -7.73 1.00
CA LEU A 6 2.94 -7.13 -0.32
C LEU A 6 3.24 -8.19 -1.38
N VAL A 7 2.35 -8.38 -2.33
CA VAL A 7 2.57 -9.16 -3.54
C VAL A 7 2.82 -8.18 -4.68
N VAL A 8 4.03 -8.20 -5.23
CA VAL A 8 4.43 -7.35 -6.35
C VAL A 8 4.02 -8.02 -7.65
N LEU A 9 3.15 -7.41 -8.42
CA LEU A 9 2.68 -7.95 -9.69
C LEU A 9 3.48 -7.42 -10.88
N GLY A 10 3.99 -6.19 -10.78
CA GLY A 10 4.80 -5.56 -11.80
C GLY A 10 5.57 -4.37 -11.25
N THR A 11 6.73 -4.08 -11.84
CA THR A 11 7.70 -3.12 -11.34
C THR A 11 8.21 -2.13 -12.39
N ALA A 12 7.72 -2.22 -13.65
CA ALA A 12 8.09 -1.29 -14.69
C ALA A 12 7.37 0.05 -14.51
N SER A 13 8.06 1.11 -14.84
CA SER A 13 7.50 2.43 -15.11
C SER A 13 6.75 2.41 -16.46
N GLN A 14 6.67 3.52 -17.15
CA GLN A 14 5.88 3.79 -18.34
C GLN A 14 5.89 2.68 -19.44
N VAL A 15 7.00 1.95 -19.58
CA VAL A 15 7.16 0.92 -20.63
C VAL A 15 7.50 -0.42 -20.00
N PRO A 16 6.72 -1.49 -20.31
CA PRO A 16 7.04 -2.83 -19.81
C PRO A 16 8.30 -3.36 -20.49
N THR A 17 9.00 -4.27 -19.84
CA THR A 17 10.17 -4.93 -20.40
C THR A 17 9.95 -6.44 -20.53
N ARG A 18 10.95 -7.17 -21.02
CA ARG A 18 10.88 -8.66 -21.03
C ARG A 18 10.77 -9.26 -19.63
N HIS A 19 11.23 -8.53 -18.60
CA HIS A 19 11.37 -9.02 -17.22
C HIS A 19 10.54 -8.24 -16.22
N ARG A 20 9.93 -7.11 -16.62
CA ARG A 20 9.11 -6.26 -15.76
C ARG A 20 7.78 -5.95 -16.45
N ASN A 21 6.69 -6.34 -15.79
CA ASN A 21 5.33 -5.94 -16.15
C ASN A 21 5.07 -4.51 -15.64
N HIS A 22 4.09 -3.82 -16.22
CA HIS A 22 3.59 -2.55 -15.68
C HIS A 22 3.19 -2.71 -14.19
N ASN A 23 3.08 -1.59 -13.51
CA ASN A 23 2.71 -1.53 -12.11
C ASN A 23 1.53 -2.41 -11.76
N GLY A 24 1.56 -2.94 -10.53
CA GLY A 24 0.50 -3.70 -9.93
C GLY A 24 0.98 -4.27 -8.60
N TYR A 25 0.22 -4.04 -7.54
CA TYR A 25 0.61 -4.50 -6.20
C TYR A 25 -0.62 -4.93 -5.43
N VAL A 26 -0.55 -6.02 -4.71
CA VAL A 26 -1.60 -6.43 -3.78
C VAL A 26 -1.05 -6.46 -2.36
N LEU A 27 -1.55 -5.58 -1.52
CA LEU A 27 -1.34 -5.68 -0.08
C LEU A 27 -2.37 -6.65 0.49
N ARG A 28 -1.93 -7.77 1.04
CA ARG A 28 -2.75 -8.63 1.89
C ARG A 28 -2.67 -8.15 3.32
N TRP A 29 -3.82 -7.83 3.91
CA TRP A 29 -3.91 -7.30 5.26
C TRP A 29 -5.06 -7.97 6.00
N ASP A 30 -4.73 -8.92 6.88
CA ASP A 30 -5.69 -9.62 7.74
C ASP A 30 -6.90 -10.19 6.98
N GLY A 31 -6.64 -10.88 5.87
CA GLY A 31 -7.66 -11.51 5.04
C GLY A 31 -8.30 -10.60 3.98
N GLN A 32 -7.94 -9.32 3.95
CA GLN A 32 -8.36 -8.39 2.90
C GLN A 32 -7.21 -8.10 1.93
N GLY A 33 -7.53 -8.03 0.63
CA GLY A 33 -6.60 -7.62 -0.41
C GLY A 33 -6.92 -6.20 -0.90
N LEU A 34 -5.91 -5.35 -0.91
CA LEU A 34 -5.95 -4.03 -1.52
C LEU A 34 -5.05 -4.06 -2.76
N LEU A 35 -5.65 -3.90 -3.95
CA LEU A 35 -4.94 -3.82 -5.21
C LEU A 35 -4.59 -2.37 -5.49
N PHE A 36 -3.31 -2.08 -5.67
CA PHE A 36 -2.82 -0.76 -6.07
C PHE A 36 -2.36 -0.78 -7.52
N ASP A 37 -2.72 0.27 -8.24
CA ASP A 37 -2.28 0.59 -9.61
C ASP A 37 -2.30 -0.61 -10.57
N PRO A 38 -3.48 -1.08 -10.96
CA PRO A 38 -3.61 -2.19 -11.91
C PRO A 38 -3.21 -1.76 -13.34
N GLY A 39 -1.92 -1.73 -13.63
CA GLY A 39 -1.38 -1.50 -14.96
C GLY A 39 -1.71 -2.65 -15.94
N GLU A 40 -1.33 -2.50 -17.20
CA GLU A 40 -1.57 -3.52 -18.22
C GLU A 40 -0.94 -4.86 -17.77
N GLY A 41 -1.64 -5.96 -18.01
CA GLY A 41 -1.19 -7.31 -17.64
C GLY A 41 -1.45 -7.72 -16.18
N THR A 42 -1.98 -6.84 -15.33
CA THR A 42 -2.23 -7.12 -13.90
C THR A 42 -3.04 -8.39 -13.68
N GLN A 43 -4.11 -8.63 -14.45
CA GLN A 43 -4.92 -9.84 -14.32
C GLN A 43 -4.10 -11.12 -14.52
N ARG A 44 -3.22 -11.14 -15.52
CA ARG A 44 -2.31 -12.27 -15.78
C ARG A 44 -1.28 -12.44 -14.65
N GLN A 45 -0.75 -11.34 -14.16
CA GLN A 45 0.22 -11.36 -13.06
C GLN A 45 -0.42 -11.83 -11.74
N MET A 46 -1.67 -11.45 -11.46
CA MET A 46 -2.44 -12.00 -10.33
C MET A 46 -2.52 -13.54 -10.40
N LEU A 47 -2.86 -14.10 -11.58
CA LEU A 47 -2.90 -15.54 -11.78
C LEU A 47 -1.54 -16.19 -11.48
N ARG A 48 -0.45 -15.62 -11.99
CA ARG A 48 0.92 -16.12 -11.77
C ARG A 48 1.39 -16.02 -10.32
N ALA A 49 0.94 -14.98 -9.61
CA ALA A 49 1.25 -14.75 -8.21
C ALA A 49 0.34 -15.53 -7.24
N GLY A 50 -0.66 -16.26 -7.74
CA GLY A 50 -1.64 -16.96 -6.91
C GLY A 50 -2.52 -16.00 -6.11
N VAL A 51 -2.91 -14.86 -6.71
CA VAL A 51 -3.88 -13.90 -6.17
C VAL A 51 -5.21 -14.11 -6.87
N ALA A 52 -6.23 -14.50 -6.13
CA ALA A 52 -7.58 -14.69 -6.67
C ALA A 52 -8.37 -13.36 -6.67
N ALA A 53 -9.36 -13.24 -7.56
CA ALA A 53 -10.25 -12.08 -7.54
C ALA A 53 -11.05 -11.97 -6.22
N HIS A 54 -11.34 -13.09 -5.57
CA HIS A 54 -11.99 -13.16 -4.27
C HIS A 54 -11.17 -12.55 -3.12
N ASP A 55 -9.85 -12.42 -3.30
CA ASP A 55 -8.99 -11.79 -2.30
C ASP A 55 -9.17 -10.24 -2.30
N LEU A 56 -9.66 -9.67 -3.41
CA LEU A 56 -9.69 -8.21 -3.61
C LEU A 56 -10.90 -7.57 -2.95
N HIS A 57 -10.67 -6.70 -1.99
CA HIS A 57 -11.68 -5.89 -1.30
C HIS A 57 -11.62 -4.42 -1.70
N ARG A 58 -10.43 -3.93 -2.08
CA ARG A 58 -10.19 -2.56 -2.53
C ARG A 58 -9.36 -2.54 -3.79
N ILE A 59 -9.62 -1.52 -4.61
CA ILE A 59 -8.78 -1.10 -5.72
C ILE A 59 -8.41 0.36 -5.44
N CYS A 60 -7.12 0.68 -5.41
CA CYS A 60 -6.60 2.01 -5.15
C CYS A 60 -5.76 2.43 -6.36
N VAL A 61 -6.26 3.36 -7.16
CA VAL A 61 -5.54 3.91 -8.32
C VAL A 61 -4.94 5.24 -7.90
N THR A 62 -3.62 5.37 -8.03
CA THR A 62 -2.93 6.63 -7.69
C THR A 62 -3.23 7.71 -8.69
N HIS A 63 -3.21 7.39 -9.99
CA HIS A 63 -3.52 8.29 -11.11
C HIS A 63 -3.83 7.49 -12.38
N PHE A 64 -4.25 8.18 -13.45
CA PHE A 64 -4.73 7.51 -14.66
C PHE A 64 -3.72 7.52 -15.82
N HIS A 65 -2.40 7.41 -15.57
CA HIS A 65 -1.49 6.96 -16.61
C HIS A 65 -1.72 5.48 -16.94
N GLY A 66 -1.37 5.07 -18.17
CA GLY A 66 -1.69 3.74 -18.67
C GLY A 66 -1.03 2.60 -17.90
N ASP A 67 0.22 2.81 -17.48
CA ASP A 67 1.00 1.84 -16.70
C ASP A 67 0.48 1.62 -15.27
N HIS A 68 -0.44 2.48 -14.80
CA HIS A 68 -1.12 2.36 -13.50
C HIS A 68 -2.59 1.94 -13.61
N SER A 69 -3.19 2.00 -14.80
CA SER A 69 -4.66 1.86 -14.90
C SER A 69 -5.17 0.94 -16.01
N LEU A 70 -4.41 0.66 -17.07
CA LEU A 70 -4.91 -0.10 -18.23
C LEU A 70 -5.35 -1.53 -17.92
N GLY A 71 -4.84 -2.15 -16.86
CA GLY A 71 -5.26 -3.47 -16.40
C GLY A 71 -6.60 -3.48 -15.64
N LEU A 72 -7.12 -2.31 -15.27
CA LEU A 72 -8.35 -2.19 -14.48
C LEU A 72 -9.54 -2.89 -15.17
N ALA A 73 -9.69 -2.74 -16.48
CA ALA A 73 -10.75 -3.38 -17.25
C ALA A 73 -10.75 -4.92 -17.07
N GLY A 74 -9.57 -5.54 -17.22
CA GLY A 74 -9.43 -6.99 -17.04
C GLY A 74 -9.68 -7.46 -15.61
N VAL A 75 -9.24 -6.69 -14.61
CA VAL A 75 -9.46 -6.98 -13.19
C VAL A 75 -10.95 -6.89 -12.84
N ILE A 76 -11.65 -5.83 -13.27
CA ILE A 76 -13.09 -5.66 -13.03
C ILE A 76 -13.89 -6.79 -13.68
N GLN A 77 -13.57 -7.16 -14.90
CA GLN A 77 -14.24 -8.29 -15.58
C GLN A 77 -13.98 -9.60 -14.84
N ARG A 78 -12.76 -9.84 -14.37
CA ARG A 78 -12.43 -11.05 -13.60
C ARG A 78 -13.20 -11.12 -12.29
N ILE A 79 -13.33 -10.00 -11.56
CA ILE A 79 -14.13 -9.90 -10.34
C ILE A 79 -15.59 -10.31 -10.63
N ASN A 80 -16.17 -9.83 -11.72
CA ASN A 80 -17.54 -10.15 -12.12
C ASN A 80 -17.71 -11.59 -12.62
N LEU A 81 -16.75 -12.11 -13.40
CA LEU A 81 -16.76 -13.48 -13.90
C LEU A 81 -16.69 -14.50 -12.76
N ASP A 82 -15.83 -14.26 -11.80
CA ASP A 82 -15.64 -15.12 -10.62
C ASP A 82 -16.74 -14.91 -9.57
N ARG A 83 -17.68 -13.97 -9.78
CA ARG A 83 -18.80 -13.65 -8.88
C ARG A 83 -18.33 -13.43 -7.44
N VAL A 84 -17.37 -12.54 -7.26
CA VAL A 84 -16.84 -12.19 -5.93
C VAL A 84 -18.00 -11.89 -4.98
N PRO A 85 -18.11 -12.56 -3.80
CA PRO A 85 -19.32 -12.55 -2.99
C PRO A 85 -19.50 -11.28 -2.14
N HIS A 86 -18.57 -10.36 -2.17
CA HIS A 86 -18.58 -9.11 -1.40
C HIS A 86 -18.42 -7.88 -2.31
N PRO A 87 -18.82 -6.69 -1.85
CA PRO A 87 -18.53 -5.46 -2.57
C PRO A 87 -17.02 -5.22 -2.70
N VAL A 88 -16.60 -4.67 -3.84
CA VAL A 88 -15.24 -4.18 -4.04
C VAL A 88 -15.28 -2.66 -4.15
N THR A 89 -14.53 -1.96 -3.31
CA THR A 89 -14.47 -0.50 -3.31
C THR A 89 -13.29 -0.03 -4.16
N ALA A 90 -13.53 0.92 -5.06
CA ALA A 90 -12.49 1.54 -5.88
C ALA A 90 -12.26 3.00 -5.45
N HIS A 91 -11.04 3.32 -5.02
CA HIS A 91 -10.57 4.67 -4.74
C HIS A 91 -9.68 5.14 -5.89
N TYR A 92 -9.90 6.34 -6.39
CA TYR A 92 -9.17 6.92 -7.51
C TYR A 92 -9.32 8.45 -7.53
N PRO A 93 -8.39 9.22 -8.17
CA PRO A 93 -8.52 10.67 -8.26
C PRO A 93 -9.85 11.10 -8.91
N ALA A 94 -10.56 12.04 -8.29
CA ALA A 94 -11.88 12.47 -8.75
C ALA A 94 -11.86 13.06 -10.18
N SER A 95 -10.79 13.74 -10.56
CA SER A 95 -10.61 14.26 -11.92
C SER A 95 -10.54 13.16 -12.99
N GLY A 96 -10.25 11.93 -12.58
CA GLY A 96 -10.12 10.76 -13.46
C GLY A 96 -11.37 9.87 -13.54
N GLU A 97 -12.51 10.26 -12.95
CA GLU A 97 -13.73 9.45 -12.94
C GLU A 97 -14.16 9.00 -14.35
N HIS A 98 -14.02 9.87 -15.33
CA HIS A 98 -14.31 9.55 -16.73
C HIS A 98 -13.36 8.50 -17.34
N PHE A 99 -12.10 8.41 -16.88
CA PHE A 99 -11.18 7.34 -17.26
C PHE A 99 -11.56 6.03 -16.59
N PHE A 100 -11.93 6.08 -15.29
CA PHE A 100 -12.41 4.92 -14.56
C PHE A 100 -13.63 4.29 -15.26
N ASP A 101 -14.61 5.09 -15.63
CA ASP A 101 -15.82 4.61 -16.32
C ASP A 101 -15.51 4.04 -17.70
N ARG A 102 -14.64 4.67 -18.48
CA ARG A 102 -14.20 4.12 -19.78
C ARG A 102 -13.52 2.77 -19.63
N LEU A 103 -12.68 2.58 -18.61
CA LEU A 103 -12.01 1.30 -18.36
C LEU A 103 -12.99 0.26 -17.82
N ARG A 104 -13.92 0.67 -16.95
CA ARG A 104 -14.99 -0.21 -16.43
C ARG A 104 -15.85 -0.77 -17.55
N TYR A 105 -16.23 0.06 -18.51
CA TYR A 105 -17.12 -0.28 -19.60
C TYR A 105 -16.39 -0.46 -20.95
N ALA A 106 -15.10 -0.74 -20.92
CA ALA A 106 -14.28 -0.89 -22.14
C ALA A 106 -14.72 -2.05 -23.03
N THR A 107 -15.41 -3.05 -22.49
CA THR A 107 -15.90 -4.21 -23.22
C THR A 107 -17.26 -4.66 -22.69
N ALA A 108 -17.97 -5.51 -23.47
CA ALA A 108 -19.22 -6.09 -23.05
C ALA A 108 -19.01 -7.18 -21.98
N TYR A 109 -19.63 -7.02 -20.83
CA TYR A 109 -19.71 -8.01 -19.74
C TYR A 109 -20.94 -7.79 -18.89
N ARG A 110 -21.32 -8.79 -18.08
CA ARG A 110 -22.41 -8.66 -17.14
C ARG A 110 -21.89 -8.28 -15.77
N GLU A 111 -22.35 -7.17 -15.23
CA GLU A 111 -22.07 -6.81 -13.83
C GLU A 111 -22.82 -7.75 -12.89
N THR A 112 -22.07 -8.45 -12.04
CA THR A 112 -22.60 -9.39 -11.04
C THR A 112 -22.18 -9.03 -9.64
N VAL A 113 -21.17 -8.16 -9.51
CA VAL A 113 -20.58 -7.74 -8.25
C VAL A 113 -20.76 -6.24 -8.05
N ARG A 114 -21.10 -5.84 -6.84
CA ARG A 114 -21.20 -4.43 -6.46
C ARG A 114 -19.81 -3.79 -6.42
N LEU A 115 -19.46 -3.05 -7.48
CA LEU A 115 -18.28 -2.18 -7.51
C LEU A 115 -18.68 -0.79 -6.98
N VAL A 116 -18.13 -0.42 -5.82
CA VAL A 116 -18.42 0.84 -5.12
C VAL A 116 -17.36 1.87 -5.49
N GLN A 117 -17.73 2.89 -6.27
CA GLN A 117 -16.81 3.98 -6.62
C GLN A 117 -16.70 4.98 -5.47
N ARG A 118 -15.48 5.40 -5.16
CA ARG A 118 -15.12 6.39 -4.14
C ARG A 118 -14.05 7.33 -4.70
N PRO A 119 -14.41 8.30 -5.54
CA PRO A 119 -13.46 9.27 -6.05
C PRO A 119 -12.86 10.10 -4.91
N VAL A 120 -11.54 10.32 -4.98
CA VAL A 120 -10.74 11.08 -4.01
C VAL A 120 -10.51 12.49 -4.56
N ALA A 121 -10.99 13.49 -3.82
CA ALA A 121 -10.87 14.89 -4.22
C ALA A 121 -10.00 15.73 -3.25
N VAL A 122 -9.80 15.23 -2.03
CA VAL A 122 -9.07 15.94 -0.97
C VAL A 122 -8.23 14.97 -0.14
N ASP A 123 -7.19 15.49 0.50
CA ASP A 123 -6.37 14.77 1.45
C ASP A 123 -7.17 14.34 2.68
N GLY A 124 -6.88 13.16 3.21
CA GLY A 124 -7.42 12.70 4.48
C GLY A 124 -7.89 11.26 4.49
N GLU A 125 -8.74 10.96 5.46
CA GLU A 125 -9.32 9.63 5.66
C GLU A 125 -10.35 9.32 4.56
N LEU A 126 -10.18 8.17 3.92
CA LEU A 126 -11.11 7.65 2.91
C LEU A 126 -12.11 6.67 3.50
N GLU A 127 -11.63 5.81 4.40
CA GLU A 127 -12.46 4.85 5.11
C GLU A 127 -11.83 4.44 6.44
N ARG A 128 -12.70 4.04 7.36
CA ARG A 128 -12.31 3.49 8.67
C ARG A 128 -12.99 2.14 8.89
N SER A 129 -12.21 1.16 9.26
CA SER A 129 -12.66 -0.16 9.71
C SER A 129 -12.17 -0.42 11.14
N GLU A 130 -12.56 -1.55 11.71
CA GLU A 130 -12.02 -1.99 13.01
C GLU A 130 -10.52 -2.33 12.95
N SER A 131 -10.01 -2.70 11.78
CA SER A 131 -8.65 -3.18 11.58
C SER A 131 -7.68 -2.12 11.06
N TYR A 132 -8.17 -1.08 10.37
CA TYR A 132 -7.33 0.01 9.84
C TYR A 132 -8.14 1.23 9.43
N VAL A 133 -7.43 2.34 9.29
CA VAL A 133 -7.84 3.55 8.58
C VAL A 133 -7.07 3.61 7.26
N LEU A 134 -7.76 3.82 6.14
CA LEU A 134 -7.15 4.11 4.85
C LEU A 134 -7.21 5.62 4.60
N GLU A 135 -6.07 6.21 4.31
CA GLU A 135 -5.90 7.63 4.01
C GLU A 135 -5.33 7.83 2.61
N ALA A 136 -5.61 8.97 1.99
CA ALA A 136 -4.94 9.42 0.78
C ALA A 136 -4.39 10.84 0.95
N ARG A 137 -3.28 11.13 0.26
CA ARG A 137 -2.70 12.47 0.19
C ARG A 137 -2.25 12.77 -1.24
N LYS A 138 -2.54 13.98 -1.67
CA LYS A 138 -2.20 14.46 -3.03
C LYS A 138 -0.70 14.53 -3.22
N LEU A 139 -0.24 14.02 -4.35
CA LEU A 139 1.16 14.01 -4.75
C LEU A 139 1.45 15.09 -5.82
N SER A 140 2.74 15.33 -6.09
CA SER A 140 3.19 16.32 -7.05
C SER A 140 3.55 15.68 -8.40
N HIS A 141 2.55 15.46 -9.24
CA HIS A 141 2.72 14.85 -10.56
C HIS A 141 1.98 15.68 -11.64
N PRO A 142 2.34 15.59 -12.94
CA PRO A 142 1.65 16.34 -14.01
C PRO A 142 0.15 16.08 -14.12
N VAL A 143 -0.30 14.88 -13.80
CA VAL A 143 -1.72 14.55 -13.62
C VAL A 143 -2.05 14.41 -12.15
N GLU A 144 -3.32 14.56 -11.77
CA GLU A 144 -3.74 14.40 -10.37
C GLU A 144 -3.40 13.01 -9.87
N SER A 145 -2.58 12.95 -8.82
CA SER A 145 -2.07 11.72 -8.22
C SER A 145 -2.21 11.76 -6.71
N TYR A 146 -2.53 10.61 -6.11
CA TYR A 146 -2.61 10.41 -4.66
C TYR A 146 -1.77 9.22 -4.23
N GLY A 147 -1.02 9.41 -3.14
CA GLY A 147 -0.45 8.30 -2.39
C GLY A 147 -1.44 7.81 -1.33
N TYR A 148 -1.31 6.57 -0.92
CA TYR A 148 -2.18 5.92 0.05
C TYR A 148 -1.42 5.51 1.31
N ARG A 149 -2.10 5.59 2.46
CA ARG A 149 -1.57 5.14 3.73
C ARG A 149 -2.61 4.31 4.47
N LEU A 150 -2.20 3.17 4.99
CA LEU A 150 -3.01 2.31 5.83
C LEU A 150 -2.43 2.33 7.24
N VAL A 151 -3.26 2.68 8.22
CA VAL A 151 -2.87 2.84 9.62
C VAL A 151 -3.72 1.91 10.48
N GLU A 152 -3.10 0.90 11.09
CA GLU A 152 -3.75 0.08 12.10
C GLU A 152 -3.89 0.90 13.40
N PRO A 153 -5.04 0.90 14.07
CA PRO A 153 -5.17 1.52 15.38
C PRO A 153 -4.23 0.89 16.41
N ASP A 154 -3.72 1.70 17.30
CA ASP A 154 -2.99 1.20 18.47
C ASP A 154 -3.91 0.31 19.32
N ALA A 155 -3.36 -0.77 19.86
CA ALA A 155 -4.09 -1.72 20.69
C ALA A 155 -3.34 -1.98 22.00
N ARG A 156 -4.06 -2.52 22.99
CA ARG A 156 -3.43 -2.96 24.23
C ARG A 156 -3.28 -4.47 24.26
N ARG A 157 -2.07 -4.94 24.53
CA ARG A 157 -1.77 -6.33 24.81
C ARG A 157 -1.88 -6.57 26.31
N MET A 158 -2.86 -7.38 26.72
CA MET A 158 -2.98 -7.79 28.11
C MET A 158 -1.78 -8.68 28.49
N LEU A 159 -1.28 -8.50 29.71
CA LEU A 159 -0.16 -9.26 30.26
C LEU A 159 -0.69 -10.35 31.22
N PRO A 160 -0.72 -11.63 30.79
CA PRO A 160 -1.37 -12.70 31.56
C PRO A 160 -0.84 -12.85 32.96
N GLU A 161 0.48 -12.71 33.14
CA GLU A 161 1.12 -12.81 34.45
C GLU A 161 0.65 -11.71 35.41
N LYS A 162 0.53 -10.48 34.92
CA LYS A 162 0.05 -9.35 35.71
C LYS A 162 -1.45 -9.47 36.03
N LEU A 163 -2.25 -9.93 35.06
CA LEU A 163 -3.66 -10.21 35.30
C LEU A 163 -3.84 -11.28 36.40
N ALA A 164 -3.08 -12.35 36.33
CA ALA A 164 -3.11 -13.42 37.33
C ALA A 164 -2.70 -12.94 38.72
N ALA A 165 -1.66 -12.10 38.81
CA ALA A 165 -1.20 -11.50 40.08
C ALA A 165 -2.28 -10.63 40.76
N HIS A 166 -3.18 -10.04 39.98
CA HIS A 166 -4.33 -9.25 40.49
C HIS A 166 -5.64 -10.04 40.54
N GLY A 167 -5.62 -11.37 40.29
CA GLY A 167 -6.79 -12.24 40.33
C GLY A 167 -7.82 -11.94 39.22
N ILE A 168 -7.42 -11.27 38.13
CA ILE A 168 -8.30 -10.89 37.03
C ILE A 168 -8.24 -11.98 35.96
N ALA A 169 -9.38 -12.66 35.70
CA ALA A 169 -9.46 -13.75 34.74
C ALA A 169 -10.84 -13.77 34.04
N GLY A 170 -10.93 -14.53 32.94
CA GLY A 170 -12.18 -14.78 32.23
C GLY A 170 -12.90 -13.49 31.81
N PRO A 171 -14.21 -13.36 32.13
CA PRO A 171 -15.01 -12.18 31.73
C PRO A 171 -14.50 -10.84 32.28
N ASP A 172 -13.80 -10.86 33.42
CA ASP A 172 -13.30 -9.65 34.07
C ASP A 172 -12.19 -8.96 33.27
N VAL A 173 -11.42 -9.70 32.48
CA VAL A 173 -10.47 -9.11 31.52
C VAL A 173 -11.20 -8.22 30.52
N GLY A 174 -12.35 -8.68 30.02
CA GLY A 174 -13.19 -7.92 29.10
C GLY A 174 -13.82 -6.68 29.77
N ARG A 175 -14.20 -6.81 31.06
CA ARG A 175 -14.74 -5.68 31.84
C ARG A 175 -13.66 -4.62 32.07
N LEU A 176 -12.47 -5.03 32.51
CA LEU A 176 -11.33 -4.13 32.70
C LEU A 176 -10.99 -3.36 31.41
N ARG A 177 -10.95 -4.05 30.26
CA ARG A 177 -10.71 -3.39 28.97
C ARG A 177 -11.73 -2.32 28.60
N ARG A 178 -13.02 -2.53 28.95
CA ARG A 178 -14.08 -1.56 28.65
C ARG A 178 -14.11 -0.40 29.64
N LEU A 179 -13.86 -0.67 30.92
CA LEU A 179 -13.97 0.32 32.00
C LEU A 179 -12.68 1.12 32.22
N GLY A 180 -11.52 0.58 31.78
CA GLY A 180 -10.21 1.15 32.06
C GLY A 180 -9.66 0.83 33.46
N GLU A 181 -10.55 0.45 34.41
CA GLU A 181 -10.22 0.07 35.77
C GLU A 181 -11.23 -0.99 36.26
N LEU A 182 -10.76 -1.92 37.09
CA LEU A 182 -11.59 -2.91 37.77
C LEU A 182 -10.98 -3.31 39.11
N ASN A 183 -11.75 -3.19 40.19
CA ASN A 183 -11.32 -3.54 41.56
C ASN A 183 -10.02 -2.83 41.99
N GLY A 184 -9.83 -1.57 41.61
CA GLY A 184 -8.63 -0.79 41.91
C GLY A 184 -7.40 -1.10 41.04
N VAL A 185 -7.55 -1.96 40.04
CA VAL A 185 -6.48 -2.29 39.06
C VAL A 185 -6.76 -1.58 37.77
N THR A 186 -5.81 -0.75 37.34
CA THR A 186 -5.93 -0.01 36.07
C THR A 186 -5.52 -0.86 34.87
N LEU A 187 -6.06 -0.51 33.69
CA LEU A 187 -5.70 -1.17 32.45
C LEU A 187 -4.19 -1.03 32.13
N ASP A 188 -3.57 0.09 32.54
CA ASP A 188 -2.14 0.34 32.30
C ASP A 188 -1.25 -0.60 33.12
N GLU A 189 -1.66 -0.97 34.33
CA GLU A 189 -0.89 -1.87 35.18
C GLU A 189 -0.76 -3.29 34.61
N VAL A 190 -1.79 -3.76 33.91
CA VAL A 190 -1.88 -5.16 33.42
C VAL A 190 -1.85 -5.30 31.90
N SER A 191 -1.51 -4.23 31.20
CA SER A 191 -1.37 -4.25 29.75
C SER A 191 -0.21 -3.36 29.29
N GLU A 192 0.21 -3.55 28.07
CA GLU A 192 1.16 -2.67 27.37
C GLU A 192 0.56 -2.14 26.09
N LEU A 193 0.90 -0.91 25.74
CA LEU A 193 0.53 -0.32 24.46
C LEU A 193 1.27 -1.06 23.34
N ARG A 194 0.52 -1.59 22.39
CA ARG A 194 1.03 -2.16 21.18
C ARG A 194 0.68 -1.25 20.00
N ARG A 195 1.70 -0.62 19.44
CA ARG A 195 1.53 0.25 18.29
C ARG A 195 0.98 -0.52 17.08
N GLY A 196 0.02 0.10 16.42
CA GLY A 196 -0.51 -0.37 15.15
C GLY A 196 0.53 -0.25 14.04
N GLN A 197 0.47 -1.17 13.08
CA GLN A 197 1.34 -1.13 11.91
C GLN A 197 0.86 -0.09 10.90
N ARG A 198 1.82 0.44 10.15
CA ARG A 198 1.59 1.46 9.13
C ARG A 198 2.21 1.02 7.82
N PHE A 199 1.40 1.03 6.77
CA PHE A 199 1.82 0.77 5.40
C PHE A 199 1.62 2.05 4.59
N ALA A 200 2.56 2.40 3.72
CA ALA A 200 2.44 3.52 2.79
C ALA A 200 2.79 3.11 1.37
N PHE A 201 2.03 3.64 0.41
CA PHE A 201 2.18 3.41 -1.01
C PHE A 201 2.26 4.76 -1.73
N VAL A 202 3.40 5.06 -2.34
CA VAL A 202 3.71 6.34 -2.98
C VAL A 202 4.24 6.08 -4.38
N MET A 203 3.45 6.45 -5.39
CA MET A 203 3.85 6.35 -6.79
C MET A 203 3.82 7.74 -7.44
N ASP A 204 4.47 7.87 -8.54
CA ASP A 204 4.58 9.01 -9.46
C ASP A 204 4.43 10.37 -8.79
N THR A 205 5.57 10.90 -8.35
CA THR A 205 5.62 12.18 -7.65
C THR A 205 6.99 12.84 -7.70
N ARG A 206 7.02 14.15 -7.75
CA ARG A 206 8.19 14.93 -7.28
C ARG A 206 8.24 14.87 -5.76
N LEU A 207 9.39 15.18 -5.20
CA LEU A 207 9.51 15.35 -3.75
C LEU A 207 8.58 16.47 -3.28
N CYS A 208 7.70 16.17 -2.33
CA CYS A 208 6.76 17.13 -1.73
C CYS A 208 6.45 16.73 -0.27
N GLU A 209 5.82 17.63 0.49
CA GLU A 209 5.51 17.42 1.90
C GLU A 209 4.65 16.16 2.14
N ASN A 210 3.70 15.89 1.26
CA ASN A 210 2.82 14.73 1.39
C ASN A 210 3.55 13.39 1.23
N VAL A 211 4.67 13.33 0.52
CA VAL A 211 5.53 12.13 0.48
C VAL A 211 6.10 11.83 1.87
N HIS A 212 6.59 12.86 2.57
CA HIS A 212 7.09 12.71 3.94
C HIS A 212 5.96 12.34 4.92
N ALA A 213 4.80 12.98 4.81
CA ALA A 213 3.63 12.71 5.66
C ALA A 213 3.11 11.27 5.48
N LEU A 214 3.08 10.74 4.25
CA LEU A 214 2.73 9.35 3.98
C LEU A 214 3.75 8.38 4.57
N ALA A 215 5.05 8.69 4.45
CA ALA A 215 6.14 7.84 4.89
C ALA A 215 6.32 7.81 6.41
N GLU A 216 5.82 8.82 7.16
CA GLU A 216 6.10 9.01 8.58
C GLU A 216 5.83 7.77 9.44
N GLY A 217 6.90 7.19 10.00
CA GLY A 217 6.86 6.02 10.86
C GLY A 217 6.25 4.78 10.22
N ALA A 218 6.28 4.66 8.88
CA ALA A 218 5.77 3.48 8.20
C ALA A 218 6.60 2.23 8.54
N ASP A 219 5.92 1.13 8.84
CA ASP A 219 6.57 -0.17 8.98
C ASP A 219 7.03 -0.67 7.61
N MET A 220 6.25 -0.41 6.55
CA MET A 220 6.63 -0.65 5.17
C MET A 220 6.24 0.56 4.31
N LEU A 221 7.21 1.10 3.58
CA LEU A 221 7.01 2.11 2.54
C LEU A 221 7.31 1.50 1.18
N VAL A 222 6.31 1.44 0.31
CA VAL A 222 6.47 1.14 -1.11
C VAL A 222 6.49 2.46 -1.85
N ILE A 223 7.58 2.76 -2.53
CA ILE A 223 7.75 4.07 -3.16
C ILE A 223 8.44 3.94 -4.52
N GLU A 224 8.02 4.79 -5.44
CA GLU A 224 8.67 4.89 -6.73
C GLU A 224 10.15 5.27 -6.60
N SER A 225 10.94 4.79 -7.53
CA SER A 225 12.34 5.14 -7.70
C SER A 225 12.68 5.02 -9.18
N THR A 226 11.96 5.79 -9.98
CA THR A 226 11.96 5.69 -11.44
C THR A 226 13.35 5.94 -12.01
N PHE A 227 14.10 6.82 -11.37
CA PHE A 227 15.42 7.24 -11.82
C PHE A 227 16.52 6.99 -10.78
N LEU A 228 17.77 6.99 -11.25
CA LEU A 228 18.96 7.09 -10.41
C LEU A 228 19.32 8.56 -10.18
N ASP A 229 20.14 8.86 -9.16
CA ASP A 229 20.49 10.24 -8.78
C ASP A 229 21.24 11.01 -9.88
N GLU A 230 21.92 10.30 -10.79
CA GLU A 230 22.55 10.89 -11.98
C GLU A 230 21.54 11.56 -12.93
N ASP A 231 20.32 11.06 -12.95
CA ASP A 231 19.22 11.53 -13.78
C ASP A 231 18.19 12.40 -13.00
N VAL A 232 18.60 13.03 -11.89
CA VAL A 232 17.70 13.80 -11.01
C VAL A 232 16.94 14.92 -11.72
N GLN A 233 17.56 15.58 -12.73
CA GLN A 233 16.88 16.60 -13.50
C GLN A 233 15.74 15.98 -14.33
N LEU A 234 16.01 14.86 -14.98
CA LEU A 234 15.01 14.12 -15.76
C LEU A 234 13.85 13.62 -14.86
N ALA A 235 14.19 13.14 -13.67
CA ALA A 235 13.17 12.78 -12.67
C ALA A 235 12.27 13.96 -12.33
N THR A 236 12.84 15.12 -12.06
CA THR A 236 12.10 16.35 -11.74
C THR A 236 11.19 16.79 -12.90
N ASP A 237 11.71 16.78 -14.12
CA ASP A 237 10.98 17.22 -15.32
C ASP A 237 9.75 16.34 -15.60
N HIS A 238 9.89 15.03 -15.40
CA HIS A 238 8.82 14.06 -15.61
C HIS A 238 7.94 13.82 -14.37
N GLY A 239 8.24 14.43 -13.24
CA GLY A 239 7.41 14.31 -12.03
C GLY A 239 7.65 13.03 -11.24
N HIS A 240 8.91 12.60 -11.13
CA HIS A 240 9.34 11.37 -10.47
C HIS A 240 10.43 11.61 -9.43
N LEU A 241 10.74 10.54 -8.68
CA LEU A 241 11.81 10.47 -7.71
C LEU A 241 13.01 9.68 -8.24
N THR A 242 14.17 9.97 -7.63
CA THR A 242 15.34 9.08 -7.72
C THR A 242 15.38 8.10 -6.56
N ALA A 243 16.16 7.03 -6.71
CA ALA A 243 16.39 6.05 -5.65
C ALA A 243 16.95 6.70 -4.37
N GLY A 244 17.90 7.63 -4.52
CA GLY A 244 18.46 8.36 -3.40
C GLY A 244 17.45 9.30 -2.73
N GLN A 245 16.58 9.97 -3.49
CA GLN A 245 15.50 10.79 -2.91
C GLN A 245 14.51 9.92 -2.11
N ALA A 246 14.03 8.82 -2.68
CA ALA A 246 13.14 7.87 -2.00
C ALA A 246 13.76 7.33 -0.70
N ALA A 247 15.05 7.00 -0.74
CA ALA A 247 15.77 6.49 0.43
C ALA A 247 15.98 7.58 1.51
N ARG A 248 16.25 8.83 1.15
CA ARG A 248 16.34 9.95 2.10
C ARG A 248 15.00 10.19 2.80
N VAL A 249 13.89 10.14 2.05
CA VAL A 249 12.53 10.21 2.65
C VAL A 249 12.35 9.09 3.65
N ALA A 250 12.66 7.85 3.28
CA ALA A 250 12.49 6.70 4.17
C ALA A 250 13.35 6.81 5.44
N ALA A 251 14.60 7.27 5.31
CA ALA A 251 15.51 7.46 6.44
C ALA A 251 14.99 8.55 7.41
N SER A 252 14.61 9.72 6.89
CA SER A 252 14.11 10.83 7.71
C SER A 252 12.76 10.53 8.37
N ALA A 253 11.92 9.74 7.72
CA ALA A 253 10.60 9.33 8.22
C ALA A 253 10.63 8.14 9.20
N GLY A 254 11.79 7.55 9.47
CA GLY A 254 11.93 6.39 10.36
C GLY A 254 11.27 5.11 9.83
N VAL A 255 11.25 4.95 8.52
CA VAL A 255 10.72 3.77 7.84
C VAL A 255 11.52 2.53 8.22
N ARG A 256 10.84 1.42 8.53
CA ARG A 256 11.51 0.17 8.92
C ARG A 256 11.90 -0.67 7.71
N HIS A 257 11.02 -0.77 6.72
CA HIS A 257 11.22 -1.53 5.48
C HIS A 257 10.89 -0.65 4.28
N LEU A 258 11.89 -0.37 3.48
CA LEU A 258 11.77 0.38 2.22
C LEU A 258 11.70 -0.60 1.04
N VAL A 259 10.66 -0.48 0.23
CA VAL A 259 10.49 -1.24 -1.01
C VAL A 259 10.56 -0.25 -2.17
N LEU A 260 11.67 -0.27 -2.92
CA LEU A 260 11.85 0.53 -4.12
C LEU A 260 11.28 -0.20 -5.32
N THR A 261 10.57 0.53 -6.18
CA THR A 261 9.87 -0.02 -7.35
C THR A 261 9.67 1.04 -8.43
N HIS A 262 8.91 0.74 -9.49
CA HIS A 262 8.60 1.65 -10.59
C HIS A 262 9.84 2.08 -11.37
N PHE A 263 10.59 1.10 -11.85
CA PHE A 263 11.90 1.34 -12.47
C PHE A 263 11.78 1.70 -13.94
N SER A 264 12.47 2.75 -14.36
CA SER A 264 12.63 3.05 -15.78
C SER A 264 13.32 1.89 -16.52
N GLN A 265 12.91 1.67 -17.76
CA GLN A 265 13.55 0.71 -18.66
C GLN A 265 15.04 1.01 -18.97
N ARG A 266 15.50 2.22 -18.59
CA ARG A 266 16.90 2.66 -18.78
C ARG A 266 17.88 1.85 -17.96
N TYR A 267 17.42 1.24 -16.86
CA TYR A 267 18.29 0.60 -15.86
C TYR A 267 18.03 -0.90 -15.80
N ASP A 268 19.01 -1.67 -16.24
CA ASP A 268 18.95 -3.13 -16.23
C ASP A 268 19.46 -3.75 -14.93
N ASP A 269 20.40 -3.07 -14.23
CA ASP A 269 21.02 -3.56 -13.00
C ASP A 269 20.29 -3.05 -11.74
N PRO A 270 19.49 -3.89 -11.05
CA PRO A 270 18.81 -3.50 -9.81
C PRO A 270 19.76 -3.11 -8.67
N ALA A 271 21.02 -3.59 -8.69
CA ALA A 271 21.98 -3.28 -7.65
C ALA A 271 22.35 -1.79 -7.59
N GLN A 272 22.12 -1.04 -8.68
CA GLN A 272 22.37 0.41 -8.68
C GLN A 272 21.41 1.13 -7.72
N PHE A 273 20.15 0.73 -7.68
CA PHE A 273 19.13 1.29 -6.77
C PHE A 273 19.49 0.99 -5.30
N GLU A 274 19.93 -0.23 -5.02
CA GLU A 274 20.37 -0.59 -3.67
C GLU A 274 21.58 0.24 -3.23
N ARG A 275 22.60 0.36 -4.08
CA ARG A 275 23.81 1.18 -3.79
C ARG A 275 23.44 2.63 -3.48
N GLN A 276 22.57 3.25 -4.28
CA GLN A 276 22.14 4.64 -4.05
C GLN A 276 21.31 4.78 -2.79
N ALA A 277 20.40 3.87 -2.51
CA ALA A 277 19.59 3.91 -1.29
C ALA A 277 20.47 3.82 -0.03
N ARG A 278 21.46 2.94 -0.04
CA ARG A 278 22.43 2.82 1.07
C ARG A 278 23.34 4.04 1.18
N ALA A 279 23.82 4.57 0.07
CA ALA A 279 24.62 5.80 0.04
C ALA A 279 23.83 7.03 0.52
N ALA A 280 22.52 7.05 0.31
CA ALA A 280 21.60 8.09 0.81
C ALA A 280 21.29 7.98 2.32
N GLY A 281 21.88 7.01 3.03
CA GLY A 281 21.81 6.86 4.48
C GLY A 281 20.65 5.99 5.00
N PHE A 282 19.94 5.27 4.15
CA PHE A 282 18.92 4.35 4.63
C PHE A 282 19.54 3.08 5.21
N THR A 283 19.29 2.81 6.48
CA THR A 283 19.86 1.68 7.24
C THR A 283 18.85 0.58 7.56
N GLY A 284 17.55 0.82 7.30
CA GLY A 284 16.48 -0.16 7.54
C GLY A 284 16.53 -1.34 6.56
N GLU A 285 15.52 -2.19 6.64
CA GLU A 285 15.32 -3.28 5.68
C GLU A 285 15.03 -2.68 4.29
N LEU A 286 15.70 -3.16 3.26
CA LEU A 286 15.60 -2.65 1.89
C LEU A 286 15.29 -3.79 0.93
N THR A 287 14.26 -3.60 0.13
CA THR A 287 13.91 -4.49 -0.99
C THR A 287 13.90 -3.71 -2.29
N ILE A 288 14.64 -4.19 -3.27
CA ILE A 288 14.48 -3.78 -4.67
C ILE A 288 13.45 -4.73 -5.28
N ALA A 289 12.26 -4.20 -5.57
CA ALA A 289 11.13 -5.01 -5.98
C ALA A 289 11.38 -5.76 -7.30
N ARG A 290 10.82 -6.96 -7.40
CA ARG A 290 10.81 -7.75 -8.62
C ARG A 290 9.40 -8.30 -8.84
N ASP A 291 9.04 -8.48 -10.08
CA ASP A 291 7.76 -9.08 -10.44
C ASP A 291 7.55 -10.43 -9.75
N LEU A 292 6.33 -10.64 -9.26
CA LEU A 292 5.87 -11.85 -8.56
C LEU A 292 6.53 -12.07 -7.17
N MET A 293 7.32 -11.11 -6.68
CA MET A 293 7.90 -11.17 -5.35
C MET A 293 6.81 -11.01 -4.28
N ARG A 294 7.00 -11.70 -3.14
CA ARG A 294 6.22 -11.51 -1.91
C ARG A 294 7.12 -10.93 -0.84
N VAL A 295 6.69 -9.83 -0.27
CA VAL A 295 7.44 -9.07 0.73
C VAL A 295 6.61 -9.00 2.00
N PRO A 296 6.99 -9.68 3.08
CA PRO A 296 6.24 -9.64 4.32
C PRO A 296 6.32 -8.25 4.96
N VAL A 297 5.20 -7.75 5.48
CA VAL A 297 5.20 -6.55 6.33
C VAL A 297 5.97 -6.88 7.61
N PRO A 298 6.92 -6.03 8.06
CA PRO A 298 7.69 -6.28 9.28
C PRO A 298 6.79 -6.61 10.47
N LYS A 299 7.20 -7.56 11.29
CA LYS A 299 6.44 -7.90 12.51
C LYS A 299 6.24 -6.66 13.39
N ARG A 300 5.12 -6.61 14.11
CA ARG A 300 4.87 -5.56 15.10
C ARG A 300 6.00 -5.52 16.14
N ARG A 301 6.32 -4.32 16.58
CA ARG A 301 7.23 -4.12 17.72
C ARG A 301 6.53 -4.39 19.03
#